data_6af8406261f4cca517488afebba34375
#
_entry.id   6af8406261f4cca517488afebba34375
#
_cell.length_a   1.000
_cell.length_b   1.000
_cell.length_c   1.000
_cell.angle_alpha   90.00
_cell.angle_beta   90.00
_cell.angle_gamma   90.00
#
_symmetry.space_group_name_H-M   'P 1'
#
loop_
_entity.id
_entity.type
_entity.pdbx_description
1 polymer ?
#
loop_
_entity_poly.entity_id
_entity_poly.type
_entity_poly.pdbx_seq_one_letter_code
_entity_poly.pdbx_strand_id
1 'polypeptide(L)'
;MNKEQLKEYIECGNETEFKYNNKMYSITFGTLNNERLISFCEFYKESTEVRTFEELLKVTRDNVTILQMWESLTEKDVWIYWLS
;
A
#
# COMPACT_ATOMS: atom_id res chain seq x y z
N MET A 1 -12.02 -0.24 5.04
CA MET A 1 -10.83 0.09 5.86
C MET A 1 -10.65 1.61 5.84
N ASN A 2 -10.19 2.21 6.93
CA ASN A 2 -10.00 3.65 6.96
C ASN A 2 -8.54 4.07 6.78
N LYS A 3 -8.34 5.36 6.55
CA LYS A 3 -7.02 5.93 6.29
C LYS A 3 -6.05 5.74 7.47
N GLU A 4 -6.54 5.87 8.69
CA GLU A 4 -5.70 5.76 9.89
C GLU A 4 -5.16 4.34 10.05
N GLN A 5 -5.92 3.33 9.70
CA GLN A 5 -5.47 1.95 9.73
C GLN A 5 -4.30 1.74 8.76
N LEU A 6 -4.42 2.29 7.55
CA LEU A 6 -3.35 2.19 6.57
C LEU A 6 -2.11 2.92 7.05
N LYS A 7 -2.29 4.12 7.61
CA LYS A 7 -1.18 4.90 8.13
C LYS A 7 -0.42 4.15 9.21
N GLU A 8 -1.14 3.50 10.12
CA GLU A 8 -0.52 2.72 11.18
C GLU A 8 0.30 1.56 10.62
N TYR A 9 -0.22 0.81 9.66
CA TYR A 9 0.52 -0.28 9.04
C TYR A 9 1.79 0.23 8.35
N ILE A 10 1.68 1.34 7.62
CA ILE A 10 2.82 1.92 6.92
C ILE A 10 3.89 2.40 7.91
N GLU A 11 3.49 3.11 8.96
CA GLU A 11 4.43 3.62 9.94
C GLU A 11 5.13 2.51 10.73
N CYS A 12 4.42 1.42 10.98
CA CYS A 12 5.00 0.25 11.64
C CYS A 12 5.84 -0.62 10.73
N GLY A 13 5.86 -0.35 9.44
CA GLY A 13 6.63 -1.15 8.48
C GLY A 13 6.00 -2.50 8.16
N ASN A 14 4.71 -2.64 8.35
CA ASN A 14 4.01 -3.89 8.06
C ASN A 14 3.70 -3.95 6.57
N GLU A 15 4.26 -4.95 5.89
CA GLU A 15 3.92 -5.19 4.50
C GLU A 15 2.45 -5.59 4.40
N THR A 16 1.78 -5.07 3.38
CA THR A 16 0.34 -5.22 3.24
C THR A 16 0.02 -5.68 1.82
N GLU A 17 -0.88 -6.65 1.71
CA GLU A 17 -1.44 -7.03 0.42
C GLU A 17 -2.94 -6.82 0.49
N PHE A 18 -3.54 -6.43 -0.63
CA PHE A 18 -4.98 -6.28 -0.67
C PHE A 18 -5.54 -6.59 -2.05
N LYS A 19 -6.81 -6.97 -2.06
CA LYS A 19 -7.52 -7.26 -3.30
C LYS A 19 -8.54 -6.16 -3.57
N TYR A 20 -8.42 -5.55 -4.73
CA TYR A 20 -9.34 -4.51 -5.18
C TYR A 20 -9.71 -4.76 -6.62
N ASN A 21 -11.00 -4.78 -6.92
CA ASN A 21 -11.52 -4.97 -8.29
C ASN A 21 -10.91 -6.18 -8.99
N ASN A 22 -10.85 -7.32 -8.27
CA ASN A 22 -10.30 -8.60 -8.74
C ASN A 22 -8.80 -8.57 -9.07
N LYS A 23 -8.08 -7.57 -8.60
CA LYS A 23 -6.63 -7.47 -8.76
C LYS A 23 -5.97 -7.46 -7.40
N MET A 24 -4.79 -8.07 -7.31
CA MET A 24 -4.00 -8.07 -6.08
C MET A 24 -2.94 -6.98 -6.13
N TYR A 25 -2.80 -6.27 -5.03
CA TYR A 25 -1.81 -5.22 -4.87
C TYR A 25 -0.99 -5.46 -3.61
N SER A 26 0.23 -4.96 -3.61
CA SER A 26 1.10 -5.03 -2.43
C SER A 26 1.69 -3.67 -2.10
N ILE A 27 1.91 -3.47 -0.80
CA ILE A 27 2.67 -2.33 -0.29
C ILE A 27 3.82 -2.92 0.49
N THR A 28 5.04 -2.63 0.05
CA THR A 28 6.26 -3.14 0.67
C THR A 28 7.21 -1.98 0.93
N PHE A 29 8.35 -2.26 1.52
CA PHE A 29 9.30 -1.22 1.90
C PHE A 29 10.70 -1.59 1.43
N GLY A 30 11.47 -0.57 1.13
CA GLY A 30 12.86 -0.72 0.76
C GLY A 30 13.67 0.45 1.29
N THR A 31 14.95 0.45 0.97
CA THR A 31 15.87 1.51 1.38
C THR A 31 16.70 1.92 0.16
N LEU A 32 16.82 3.22 -0.05
CA LEU A 32 17.69 3.78 -1.09
C LEU A 32 18.42 4.97 -0.48
N ASN A 33 19.76 4.91 -0.49
CA ASN A 33 20.60 5.97 0.07
C ASN A 33 20.24 6.31 1.52
N ASN A 34 19.99 5.26 2.33
CA ASN A 34 19.58 5.37 3.73
C ASN A 34 18.22 5.99 3.95
N GLU A 35 17.43 6.18 2.87
CA GLU A 35 16.07 6.66 2.97
C GLU A 35 15.10 5.50 2.76
N ARG A 36 14.04 5.46 3.55
CA ARG A 36 12.99 4.46 3.41
C ARG A 36 12.12 4.80 2.20
N LEU A 37 11.84 3.78 1.40
CA LEU A 37 10.90 3.88 0.29
C LEU A 37 9.69 3.01 0.57
N ILE A 38 8.53 3.49 0.13
CA ILE A 38 7.28 2.72 0.14
C ILE A 38 7.03 2.32 -1.31
N SER A 39 6.89 1.02 -1.55
CA SER A 39 6.72 0.48 -2.88
C SER A 39 5.30 -0.04 -3.04
N PHE A 40 4.58 0.46 -4.03
CA PHE A 40 3.24 0.00 -4.36
C PHE A 40 3.26 -0.73 -5.69
N CYS A 41 2.66 -1.91 -5.73
CA CYS A 41 2.72 -2.76 -6.91
C CYS A 41 1.43 -3.55 -7.09
N GLU A 42 0.90 -3.57 -8.32
CA GLU A 42 -0.05 -4.60 -8.69
C GLU A 42 0.76 -5.87 -8.94
N PHE A 43 0.29 -7.02 -8.46
CA PHE A 43 1.03 -8.28 -8.61
C PHE A 43 1.42 -8.50 -10.06
N TYR A 44 2.71 -8.84 -10.26
CA TYR A 44 3.32 -9.13 -11.57
C TYR A 44 3.44 -7.92 -12.50
N LYS A 45 3.29 -6.70 -11.96
CA LYS A 45 3.46 -5.46 -12.71
C LYS A 45 4.59 -4.63 -12.11
N GLU A 46 4.92 -3.52 -12.76
CA GLU A 46 5.95 -2.62 -12.26
C GLU A 46 5.49 -1.92 -10.98
N SER A 47 6.44 -1.71 -10.08
CA SER A 47 6.16 -1.00 -8.83
C SER A 47 6.28 0.51 -9.02
N THR A 48 5.55 1.24 -8.18
CA THR A 48 5.68 2.69 -8.04
C THR A 48 6.22 2.95 -6.64
N GLU A 49 7.30 3.72 -6.54
CA GLU A 49 7.95 4.00 -5.27
C GLU A 49 7.72 5.44 -4.86
N VAL A 50 7.40 5.63 -3.59
CA VAL A 50 7.19 6.95 -3.00
C VAL A 50 7.91 7.01 -1.66
N ARG A 51 8.08 8.20 -1.11
CA ARG A 51 8.82 8.40 0.13
C ARG A 51 7.95 8.65 1.34
N THR A 52 6.74 9.14 1.14
CA THR A 52 5.86 9.50 2.24
C THR A 52 4.51 8.82 2.10
N PHE A 53 3.82 8.71 3.23
CA PHE A 53 2.46 8.19 3.24
C PHE A 53 1.51 9.06 2.39
N GLU A 54 1.68 10.36 2.47
CA GLU A 54 0.84 11.29 1.70
C GLU A 54 1.01 11.10 0.20
N GLU A 55 2.24 10.87 -0.24
CA GLU A 55 2.50 10.57 -1.65
C GLU A 55 1.86 9.23 -2.05
N LEU A 56 1.94 8.23 -1.17
CA LEU A 56 1.32 6.93 -1.43
C LEU A 56 -0.17 7.06 -1.69
N LEU A 57 -0.86 7.85 -0.88
CA LEU A 57 -2.30 8.01 -0.99
C LEU A 57 -2.73 8.60 -2.34
N LYS A 58 -1.85 9.35 -2.99
CA LYS A 58 -2.15 10.02 -4.26
C LYS A 58 -1.82 9.18 -5.48
N VAL A 59 -1.13 8.05 -5.32
CA VAL A 59 -0.83 7.16 -6.44
C VAL A 59 -2.14 6.62 -7.00
N THR A 60 -2.25 6.58 -8.33
CA THR A 60 -3.47 6.12 -9.00
C THR A 60 -3.22 4.88 -9.83
N ARG A 61 -4.26 4.08 -9.95
CA ARG A 61 -4.35 2.97 -10.90
C ARG A 61 -5.76 3.01 -11.48
N ASP A 62 -5.84 3.03 -12.80
CA ASP A 62 -7.14 3.10 -13.50
C ASP A 62 -8.00 4.27 -12.99
N ASN A 63 -7.35 5.43 -12.77
CA ASN A 63 -8.00 6.67 -12.30
C ASN A 63 -8.56 6.60 -10.87
N VAL A 64 -8.12 5.61 -10.09
CA VAL A 64 -8.53 5.49 -8.68
C VAL A 64 -7.29 5.64 -7.81
N THR A 65 -7.37 6.46 -6.77
CA THR A 65 -6.24 6.63 -5.85
C THR A 65 -6.15 5.44 -4.89
N ILE A 66 -4.97 5.23 -4.33
CA ILE A 66 -4.79 4.18 -3.33
C ILE A 66 -5.71 4.41 -2.14
N LEU A 67 -5.90 5.66 -1.73
CA LEU A 67 -6.82 5.96 -0.64
C LEU A 67 -8.25 5.52 -0.98
N GLN A 68 -8.71 5.82 -2.19
CA GLN A 68 -10.04 5.38 -2.62
C GLN A 68 -10.17 3.86 -2.64
N MET A 69 -9.14 3.17 -3.15
CA MET A 69 -9.14 1.71 -3.12
C MET A 69 -9.26 1.20 -1.70
N TRP A 70 -8.39 1.71 -0.82
CA TRP A 70 -8.31 1.27 0.57
C TRP A 70 -9.64 1.46 1.32
N GLU A 71 -10.26 2.63 1.15
CA GLU A 71 -11.51 2.94 1.82
C GLU A 71 -12.68 2.06 1.38
N SER A 72 -12.58 1.46 0.19
CA SER A 72 -13.60 0.54 -0.30
C SER A 72 -13.45 -0.89 0.23
N LEU A 73 -12.32 -1.21 0.85
CA LEU A 73 -12.00 -2.57 1.27
C LEU A 73 -12.64 -2.93 2.60
N THR A 74 -12.80 -4.24 2.81
CA THR A 74 -13.15 -4.80 4.10
C THR A 74 -11.98 -5.66 4.59
N GLU A 75 -12.05 -6.12 5.84
CA GLU A 75 -11.01 -6.94 6.41
C GLU A 75 -10.73 -8.22 5.60
N LYS A 76 -11.72 -8.71 4.88
CA LYS A 76 -11.58 -9.92 4.05
C LYS A 76 -10.67 -9.69 2.85
N ASP A 77 -10.47 -8.43 2.47
CA ASP A 77 -9.71 -8.08 1.27
C ASP A 77 -8.26 -7.75 1.58
N VAL A 78 -7.84 -7.82 2.84
CA VAL A 78 -6.54 -7.29 3.28
C VAL A 78 -5.76 -8.34 4.05
N TRP A 79 -4.47 -8.47 3.74
CA TRP A 79 -3.53 -9.35 4.44
C TRP A 79 -2.37 -8.50 4.94
N ILE A 80 -2.13 -8.54 6.26
CA ILE A 80 -1.08 -7.75 6.90
C ILE A 80 0.03 -8.70 7.35
N TYR A 81 1.26 -8.39 7.00
CA TYR A 81 2.43 -9.17 7.40
C TYR A 81 3.13 -8.47 8.56
N TRP A 82 2.96 -9.03 9.76
CA TRP A 82 3.51 -8.45 10.97
C TRP A 82 5.00 -8.74 11.06
N LEU A 83 5.77 -7.75 11.52
CA LEU A 83 7.17 -7.96 11.81
C LEU A 83 7.29 -8.85 13.05
N SER A 84 8.09 -9.87 12.94
CA SER A 84 8.33 -10.79 14.04
C SER A 84 9.51 -10.32 14.90
#